data_9e64783cb1d25ca7663467b981a4cd9b
#
_entry.id   9e64783cb1d25ca7663467b981a4cd9b
#
_cell.length_a   1.000
_cell.length_b   1.000
_cell.length_c   1.000
_cell.angle_alpha   90.00
_cell.angle_beta   90.00
_cell.angle_gamma   90.00
#
_symmetry.space_group_name_H-M   'P 1'
#
loop_
_entity.id
_entity.type
_entity.pdbx_description
1 polymer ?
#
loop_
_entity_poly.entity_id
_entity_poly.type
_entity_poly.pdbx_seq_one_letter_code
_entity_poly.pdbx_strand_id
1 'polypeptide(L)'
;MQQQPSPAELLVGLAPSDDAAVYLVAPDTAIVETLDFFPPIVDDAYASGAIGAANAMSDVFAMGGEVLFALQIAAWPEDLSMEQLETLFRGGVDKVREAGGVVAGGHTVIDREPKYGLAVTGRVHPDRILRKNALRVAMRSG
;
A
#
# COMPACT_ATOMS: atom_id res chain seq x y z
N MET A 1 -10.19 -7.28 -15.84
CA MET A 1 -10.20 -8.37 -14.83
C MET A 1 -11.64 -8.88 -14.68
N GLN A 2 -11.81 -10.18 -14.74
CA GLN A 2 -13.14 -10.76 -14.60
C GLN A 2 -13.62 -10.65 -13.16
N GLN A 3 -14.92 -10.40 -13.02
CA GLN A 3 -15.55 -10.47 -11.72
C GLN A 3 -15.64 -11.91 -11.26
N GLN A 4 -15.51 -12.11 -9.99
CA GLN A 4 -15.66 -13.41 -9.33
C GLN A 4 -16.69 -13.28 -8.22
N PRO A 5 -17.27 -14.41 -7.77
CA PRO A 5 -18.14 -14.35 -6.60
C PRO A 5 -17.40 -13.76 -5.41
N SER A 6 -18.03 -12.82 -4.73
CA SER A 6 -17.41 -12.15 -3.58
C SER A 6 -18.01 -12.69 -2.30
N PRO A 7 -17.18 -13.21 -1.38
CA PRO A 7 -17.67 -13.60 -0.06
C PRO A 7 -18.16 -12.39 0.73
N ALA A 8 -19.03 -12.62 1.70
CA ALA A 8 -19.56 -11.55 2.53
C ALA A 8 -18.48 -10.81 3.31
N GLU A 9 -17.37 -11.50 3.65
CA GLU A 9 -16.25 -10.93 4.39
C GLU A 9 -15.45 -9.91 3.57
N LEU A 10 -15.54 -9.96 2.24
CA LEU A 10 -14.87 -8.99 1.38
C LEU A 10 -15.73 -7.74 1.31
N LEU A 11 -15.44 -6.79 2.18
CA LEU A 11 -16.23 -5.57 2.34
C LEU A 11 -15.98 -4.56 1.22
N VAL A 12 -14.73 -4.47 0.74
CA VAL A 12 -14.33 -3.63 -0.38
C VAL A 12 -13.42 -4.46 -1.27
N GLY A 13 -13.77 -4.58 -2.53
CA GLY A 13 -13.02 -5.39 -3.48
C GLY A 13 -13.08 -4.82 -4.89
N LEU A 14 -13.18 -5.69 -5.88
CA LEU A 14 -13.12 -5.31 -7.29
C LEU A 14 -14.32 -4.48 -7.75
N ALA A 15 -15.49 -4.64 -7.12
CA ALA A 15 -16.70 -3.96 -7.54
C ALA A 15 -17.51 -3.49 -6.31
N PRO A 16 -17.64 -2.18 -6.06
CA PRO A 16 -16.96 -1.09 -6.77
C PRO A 16 -15.48 -1.02 -6.43
N SER A 17 -14.70 -0.50 -7.36
CA SER A 17 -13.27 -0.35 -7.16
C SER A 17 -12.99 0.77 -6.17
N ASP A 18 -12.16 0.50 -5.17
CA ASP A 18 -11.69 1.45 -4.18
C ASP A 18 -10.16 1.41 -4.10
N ASP A 19 -9.56 2.23 -3.24
CA ASP A 19 -8.10 2.37 -3.16
C ASP A 19 -7.43 1.10 -2.62
N ALA A 20 -8.17 0.31 -1.84
CA ALA A 20 -7.66 -0.92 -1.25
C ALA A 20 -8.77 -1.95 -1.13
N ALA A 21 -8.38 -3.21 -0.98
CA ALA A 21 -9.32 -4.27 -0.61
C ALA A 21 -9.48 -4.30 0.91
N VAL A 22 -10.68 -4.57 1.39
CA VAL A 22 -10.98 -4.66 2.81
C VAL A 22 -11.73 -5.96 3.07
N TYR A 23 -11.19 -6.77 3.98
CA TYR A 23 -11.71 -8.09 4.27
C TYR A 23 -11.96 -8.25 5.77
N LEU A 24 -13.17 -8.62 6.14
CA LEU A 24 -13.55 -8.79 7.53
C LEU A 24 -12.98 -10.11 8.08
N VAL A 25 -12.18 -10.01 9.14
CA VAL A 25 -11.57 -11.19 9.79
C VAL A 25 -12.16 -11.47 11.16
N ALA A 26 -12.82 -10.50 11.77
CA ALA A 26 -13.50 -10.62 13.04
C ALA A 26 -14.64 -9.60 13.08
N PRO A 27 -15.62 -9.71 13.99
CA PRO A 27 -16.73 -8.76 14.01
C PRO A 27 -16.35 -7.29 14.12
N ASP A 28 -15.19 -7.01 14.74
CA ASP A 28 -14.71 -5.66 14.97
C ASP A 28 -13.42 -5.32 14.19
N THR A 29 -12.93 -6.23 13.35
CA THR A 29 -11.63 -6.07 12.69
C THR A 29 -11.70 -6.46 11.23
N ALA A 30 -11.35 -5.53 10.37
CA ALA A 30 -11.15 -5.78 8.95
C ALA A 30 -9.70 -5.53 8.59
N ILE A 31 -9.18 -6.32 7.65
CA ILE A 31 -7.85 -6.14 7.09
C ILE A 31 -7.97 -5.29 5.84
N VAL A 32 -7.09 -4.30 5.74
CA VAL A 32 -6.94 -3.45 4.56
C VAL A 32 -5.69 -3.90 3.83
N GLU A 33 -5.80 -4.18 2.55
CA GLU A 33 -4.67 -4.61 1.75
C GLU A 33 -4.56 -3.76 0.50
N THR A 34 -3.35 -3.26 0.22
CA THR A 34 -3.09 -2.47 -0.97
C THR A 34 -1.72 -2.82 -1.55
N LEU A 35 -1.54 -2.53 -2.82
CA LEU A 35 -0.30 -2.76 -3.53
C LEU A 35 -0.06 -1.61 -4.48
N ASP A 36 1.09 -0.94 -4.34
CA ASP A 36 1.52 0.11 -5.25
C ASP A 36 2.98 -0.12 -5.64
N PHE A 37 3.28 0.05 -6.92
CA PHE A 37 4.57 -0.35 -7.47
C PHE A 37 4.80 0.43 -8.76
N PHE A 38 5.83 1.25 -8.79
CA PHE A 38 6.06 2.14 -9.93
C PHE A 38 7.54 2.54 -10.06
N PRO A 39 7.97 3.07 -11.21
CA PRO A 39 9.33 3.55 -11.37
C PRO A 39 9.63 4.70 -10.41
N PRO A 40 10.88 4.80 -9.89
CA PRO A 40 11.27 5.93 -9.07
C PRO A 40 11.07 7.25 -9.83
N ILE A 41 10.52 8.24 -9.15
CA ILE A 41 10.17 9.52 -9.76
C ILE A 41 11.16 10.64 -9.45
N VAL A 42 12.15 10.38 -8.58
CA VAL A 42 13.21 11.33 -8.25
C VAL A 42 14.56 10.61 -8.29
N ASP A 43 15.64 11.38 -8.43
CA ASP A 43 16.98 10.81 -8.55
C ASP A 43 17.57 10.35 -7.22
N ASP A 44 17.13 10.95 -6.10
CA ASP A 44 17.58 10.58 -4.76
C ASP A 44 16.97 9.24 -4.36
N ALA A 45 17.79 8.23 -4.14
CA ALA A 45 17.32 6.89 -3.82
C ALA A 45 16.55 6.84 -2.49
N TYR A 46 17.02 7.53 -1.46
CA TYR A 46 16.33 7.58 -0.17
C TYR A 46 14.94 8.21 -0.33
N ALA A 47 14.90 9.36 -0.99
CA ALA A 47 13.63 10.05 -1.23
C ALA A 47 12.68 9.21 -2.07
N SER A 48 13.18 8.50 -3.08
CA SER A 48 12.36 7.60 -3.90
C SER A 48 11.72 6.51 -3.06
N GLY A 49 12.46 5.92 -2.13
CA GLY A 49 11.93 4.90 -1.23
C GLY A 49 10.86 5.47 -0.30
N ALA A 50 11.13 6.63 0.28
CA ALA A 50 10.17 7.28 1.18
C ALA A 50 8.89 7.69 0.45
N ILE A 51 8.99 8.23 -0.76
CA ILE A 51 7.85 8.62 -1.57
C ILE A 51 7.02 7.40 -1.98
N GLY A 52 7.71 6.33 -2.42
CA GLY A 52 7.03 5.09 -2.80
C GLY A 52 6.25 4.48 -1.63
N ALA A 53 6.86 4.47 -0.47
CA ALA A 53 6.21 3.97 0.74
C ALA A 53 5.03 4.85 1.16
N ALA A 54 5.20 6.16 1.16
CA ALA A 54 4.12 7.08 1.50
C ALA A 54 2.93 6.92 0.56
N ASN A 55 3.20 6.78 -0.73
CA ASN A 55 2.15 6.61 -1.74
C ASN A 55 1.38 5.30 -1.51
N ALA A 56 2.10 4.19 -1.27
CA ALA A 56 1.45 2.91 -1.03
C ALA A 56 0.61 2.93 0.25
N MET A 57 1.13 3.54 1.32
CA MET A 57 0.40 3.63 2.59
C MET A 57 -0.80 4.56 2.51
N SER A 58 -0.79 5.54 1.61
CA SER A 58 -1.90 6.48 1.47
C SER A 58 -3.22 5.77 1.17
N ASP A 59 -3.17 4.64 0.46
CA ASP A 59 -4.36 3.87 0.14
C ASP A 59 -4.98 3.26 1.40
N VAL A 60 -4.16 2.85 2.38
CA VAL A 60 -4.66 2.37 3.67
C VAL A 60 -5.33 3.50 4.44
N PHE A 61 -4.67 4.66 4.49
CA PHE A 61 -5.22 5.82 5.19
C PHE A 61 -6.51 6.31 4.52
N ALA A 62 -6.58 6.24 3.19
CA ALA A 62 -7.77 6.63 2.45
C ALA A 62 -8.98 5.78 2.84
N MET A 63 -8.77 4.55 3.27
CA MET A 63 -9.83 3.67 3.75
C MET A 63 -10.15 3.85 5.23
N GLY A 64 -9.47 4.75 5.92
CA GLY A 64 -9.64 4.97 7.35
C GLY A 64 -8.85 4.01 8.22
N GLY A 65 -7.93 3.26 7.63
CA GLY A 65 -7.16 2.24 8.33
C GLY A 65 -5.86 2.74 8.93
N GLU A 66 -5.23 1.88 9.72
CA GLU A 66 -3.88 2.08 10.22
C GLU A 66 -2.96 1.01 9.65
N VAL A 67 -1.71 1.39 9.39
CA VAL A 67 -0.71 0.48 8.81
C VAL A 67 -0.19 -0.46 9.89
N LEU A 68 -0.20 -1.76 9.59
CA LEU A 68 0.37 -2.78 10.47
C LEU A 68 1.78 -3.16 10.01
N PHE A 69 1.91 -3.57 8.77
CA PHE A 69 3.21 -3.94 8.21
C PHE A 69 3.18 -3.83 6.69
N ALA A 70 4.36 -3.90 6.10
CA ALA A 70 4.51 -3.83 4.65
C ALA A 70 5.59 -4.81 4.17
N LEU A 71 5.47 -5.21 2.92
CA LEU A 71 6.49 -5.95 2.20
C LEU A 71 7.02 -5.05 1.09
N GLN A 72 8.33 -4.97 0.94
CA GLN A 72 8.95 -4.18 -0.12
C GLN A 72 9.03 -5.01 -1.40
N ILE A 73 8.68 -4.40 -2.52
CA ILE A 73 8.77 -5.01 -3.84
C ILE A 73 9.69 -4.14 -4.68
N ALA A 74 10.70 -4.73 -5.27
CA ALA A 74 11.64 -3.99 -6.11
C ALA A 74 11.99 -4.77 -7.36
N ALA A 75 12.05 -4.06 -8.48
CA ALA A 75 12.71 -4.51 -9.70
C ALA A 75 13.95 -3.65 -9.88
N TRP A 76 15.10 -4.27 -10.05
CA TRP A 76 16.37 -3.53 -10.02
C TRP A 76 17.28 -3.97 -11.17
N PRO A 77 17.77 -3.01 -11.98
CA PRO A 77 18.70 -3.33 -13.07
C PRO A 77 20.06 -3.81 -12.55
N GLU A 78 20.66 -4.74 -13.29
CA GLU A 78 21.98 -5.28 -12.94
C GLU A 78 23.07 -4.21 -12.94
N ASP A 79 22.93 -3.19 -13.78
CA ASP A 79 23.92 -2.13 -13.91
C ASP A 79 23.79 -1.02 -12.87
N LEU A 80 22.76 -1.03 -12.04
CA LEU A 80 22.64 -0.10 -10.94
C LEU A 80 23.25 -0.67 -9.66
N SER A 81 23.78 0.21 -8.80
CA SER A 81 24.47 -0.24 -7.61
C SER A 81 23.53 -0.80 -6.56
N MET A 82 24.02 -1.80 -5.83
CA MET A 82 23.28 -2.36 -4.70
C MET A 82 23.19 -1.37 -3.54
N GLU A 83 24.14 -0.45 -3.44
CA GLU A 83 24.09 0.60 -2.42
C GLU A 83 22.90 1.54 -2.63
N GLN A 84 22.59 1.85 -3.88
CA GLN A 84 21.41 2.65 -4.21
C GLN A 84 20.13 1.93 -3.83
N LEU A 85 20.08 0.61 -4.07
CA LEU A 85 18.92 -0.20 -3.68
C LEU A 85 18.75 -0.23 -2.16
N GLU A 86 19.84 -0.41 -1.42
CA GLU A 86 19.82 -0.40 0.04
C GLU A 86 19.35 0.96 0.58
N THR A 87 19.80 2.05 -0.02
CA THR A 87 19.40 3.40 0.37
C THR A 87 17.91 3.63 0.11
N LEU A 88 17.44 3.13 -1.02
CA LEU A 88 16.02 3.20 -1.38
C LEU A 88 15.19 2.41 -0.38
N PHE A 89 15.61 1.20 -0.02
CA PHE A 89 14.93 0.39 0.99
C PHE A 89 14.90 1.09 2.34
N ARG A 90 15.98 1.76 2.73
CA ARG A 90 16.05 2.50 3.99
C ARG A 90 15.01 3.62 4.02
N GLY A 91 14.85 4.33 2.90
CA GLY A 91 13.81 5.37 2.79
C GLY A 91 12.43 4.80 3.00
N GLY A 92 12.15 3.66 2.40
CA GLY A 92 10.88 2.96 2.57
C GLY A 92 10.66 2.49 4.00
N VAL A 93 11.68 1.86 4.61
CA VAL A 93 11.60 1.38 5.99
C VAL A 93 11.33 2.52 6.96
N ASP A 94 12.07 3.62 6.82
CA ASP A 94 11.91 4.76 7.71
C ASP A 94 10.49 5.36 7.60
N LYS A 95 9.97 5.43 6.39
CA LYS A 95 8.62 5.97 6.18
C LYS A 95 7.53 5.08 6.78
N VAL A 96 7.67 3.78 6.64
CA VAL A 96 6.72 2.83 7.24
C VAL A 96 6.75 2.92 8.76
N ARG A 97 7.95 3.02 9.34
CA ARG A 97 8.11 3.18 10.80
C ARG A 97 7.49 4.49 11.29
N GLU A 98 7.67 5.57 10.54
CA GLU A 98 7.05 6.86 10.85
C GLU A 98 5.53 6.74 10.92
N ALA A 99 4.94 5.90 10.08
CA ALA A 99 3.50 5.66 10.06
C ALA A 99 3.03 4.67 11.14
N GLY A 100 3.95 4.14 11.94
CA GLY A 100 3.61 3.19 13.00
C GLY A 100 3.65 1.74 12.59
N GLY A 101 4.04 1.43 11.36
CA GLY A 101 4.15 0.06 10.87
C GLY A 101 5.57 -0.46 10.90
N VAL A 102 5.76 -1.64 10.34
CA VAL A 102 7.06 -2.28 10.21
C VAL A 102 7.18 -2.93 8.83
N VAL A 103 8.39 -2.87 8.25
CA VAL A 103 8.66 -3.64 7.04
C VAL A 103 9.02 -5.06 7.46
N ALA A 104 8.21 -6.02 7.03
CA ALA A 104 8.31 -7.41 7.47
C ALA A 104 9.05 -8.31 6.49
N GLY A 105 9.35 -7.83 5.30
CA GLY A 105 10.03 -8.59 4.28
C GLY A 105 9.89 -7.95 2.91
N GLY A 106 10.09 -8.72 1.86
CA GLY A 106 9.94 -8.22 0.52
C GLY A 106 10.48 -9.17 -0.53
N HIS A 107 10.49 -8.69 -1.77
CA HIS A 107 10.95 -9.46 -2.91
C HIS A 107 11.59 -8.53 -3.94
N THR A 108 12.74 -8.92 -4.44
CA THR A 108 13.48 -8.18 -5.46
C THR A 108 13.69 -9.07 -6.68
N VAL A 109 13.42 -8.51 -7.85
CA VAL A 109 13.72 -9.19 -9.12
C VAL A 109 14.65 -8.32 -9.95
N ILE A 110 15.34 -8.94 -10.90
CA ILE A 110 16.18 -8.22 -11.87
C ILE A 110 15.29 -7.82 -13.04
N ASP A 111 15.35 -6.54 -13.40
CA ASP A 111 14.61 -6.02 -14.54
C ASP A 111 15.40 -4.85 -15.14
N ARG A 112 15.12 -4.53 -16.37
CA ARG A 112 15.77 -3.40 -17.07
C ARG A 112 15.37 -2.06 -16.48
N GLU A 113 14.14 -1.94 -16.00
CA GLU A 113 13.62 -0.71 -15.38
C GLU A 113 13.59 -0.85 -13.87
N PRO A 114 14.17 0.11 -13.13
CA PRO A 114 13.98 0.11 -11.68
C PRO A 114 12.54 0.42 -11.34
N LYS A 115 12.00 -0.36 -10.40
CA LYS A 115 10.66 -0.14 -9.84
C LYS A 115 10.70 -0.43 -8.36
N TYR A 116 9.86 0.27 -7.63
CA TYR A 116 9.79 0.10 -6.18
C TYR A 116 8.37 0.35 -5.69
N GLY A 117 7.97 -0.41 -4.74
CA GLY A 117 6.70 -0.21 -4.09
C GLY A 117 6.53 -1.07 -2.86
N LEU A 118 5.34 -1.07 -2.33
CA LEU A 118 4.97 -1.84 -1.15
C LEU A 118 3.67 -2.57 -1.36
N ALA A 119 3.58 -3.76 -0.78
CA ALA A 119 2.31 -4.37 -0.42
C ALA A 119 2.10 -4.00 1.05
N VAL A 120 1.02 -3.30 1.35
CA VAL A 120 0.76 -2.79 2.69
C VAL A 120 -0.46 -3.46 3.28
N THR A 121 -0.30 -3.95 4.50
CA THR A 121 -1.40 -4.54 5.27
C THR A 121 -1.71 -3.63 6.43
N GLY A 122 -2.96 -3.25 6.53
CA GLY A 122 -3.47 -2.42 7.60
C GLY A 122 -4.71 -3.04 8.24
N ARG A 123 -5.29 -2.33 9.18
CA ARG A 123 -6.56 -2.74 9.78
C ARG A 123 -7.48 -1.55 9.98
N VAL A 124 -8.76 -1.82 10.03
CA VAL A 124 -9.78 -0.82 10.29
C VAL A 124 -10.97 -1.50 10.96
N HIS A 125 -11.66 -0.77 11.84
CA HIS A 125 -12.94 -1.24 12.34
C HIS A 125 -13.97 -1.16 11.21
N PRO A 126 -14.81 -2.20 10.99
CA PRO A 126 -15.77 -2.19 9.88
C PRO A 126 -16.67 -0.96 9.83
N ASP A 127 -17.03 -0.41 11.00
CA ASP A 127 -17.88 0.78 11.09
C ASP A 127 -17.19 2.07 10.73
N ARG A 128 -15.85 2.05 10.61
CA ARG A 128 -15.03 3.23 10.33
C ARG A 128 -14.46 3.27 8.92
N ILE A 129 -14.85 2.31 8.08
CA ILE A 129 -14.34 2.26 6.71
C ILE A 129 -14.79 3.49 5.93
N LEU A 130 -13.81 4.20 5.33
CA LEU A 130 -14.07 5.32 4.45
C LEU A 130 -14.10 4.80 3.00
N ARG A 131 -15.27 4.91 2.35
CA ARG A 131 -15.44 4.47 0.96
C ARG A 131 -15.63 5.69 0.07
N LYS A 132 -15.13 5.62 -1.15
CA LYS A 132 -15.26 6.72 -2.11
C LYS A 132 -16.71 7.16 -2.27
N ASN A 133 -17.65 6.21 -2.39
CA ASN A 133 -19.07 6.54 -2.53
C ASN A 133 -19.64 7.20 -1.28
N ALA A 134 -19.32 6.69 -0.10
CA ALA A 134 -19.77 7.26 1.16
C ALA A 134 -19.19 8.66 1.36
N LEU A 135 -17.93 8.86 1.03
CA LEU A 135 -17.28 10.15 1.15
C LEU A 135 -17.92 11.17 0.20
N ARG A 136 -18.22 10.80 -1.02
CA ARG A 136 -18.91 11.66 -1.99
C ARG A 136 -20.29 12.11 -1.49
N VAL A 137 -21.04 11.18 -0.91
CA VAL A 137 -22.35 11.48 -0.35
C VAL A 137 -22.22 12.45 0.82
N ALA A 138 -21.27 12.23 1.72
CA ALA A 138 -21.01 13.11 2.85
C ALA A 138 -20.63 14.52 2.38
N MET A 139 -19.79 14.62 1.36
CA MET A 139 -19.38 15.91 0.80
C MET A 139 -20.54 16.66 0.16
N ARG A 140 -21.48 15.95 -0.47
CA ARG A 140 -22.68 16.58 -1.07
C ARG A 140 -23.68 17.03 -0.02
N SER A 141 -23.75 16.32 1.09
CA SER A 141 -24.69 16.61 2.17
C SER A 141 -24.20 17.75 3.07
N GLY A 142 -22.90 17.97 3.06
CA GLY A 142 -22.29 19.03 3.83
C GLY A 142 -22.32 20.35 3.11
#